data_26329a8f7c2d3ba9f7d33c8a81935b65
#
_entry.id   26329a8f7c2d3ba9f7d33c8a81935b65
#
_cell.length_a   1.000
_cell.length_b   1.000
_cell.length_c   1.000
_cell.angle_alpha   90.00
_cell.angle_beta   90.00
_cell.angle_gamma   90.00
#
_symmetry.space_group_name_H-M   'P 1'
#
loop_
_entity.id
_entity.type
_entity.pdbx_description
1 polymer ?
#
loop_
_entity_poly.entity_id
_entity_poly.type
_entity_poly.pdbx_seq_one_letter_code
_entity_poly.pdbx_strand_id
1 'polypeptide(L)'
;MATAGFERGLMLRSPARFQQTAAKLLELYLEKQDQCSPMVQTKIVEAWAQSESYALSIYHTASKILAGGSIGSESSLGKIFWSELDHMMHQTALKILGASAELSEDSQNDAAKWIKGFMFSYAGPIYAGTNEIQKNIIAERLLGLPR
;
A
#
# COMPACT_ATOMS: atom_id res chain seq x y z
N MET A 1 -19.29 -6.61 19.55
CA MET A 1 -18.87 -7.11 18.22
C MET A 1 -19.19 -6.17 17.06
N ALA A 2 -20.05 -5.16 17.21
CA ALA A 2 -20.38 -4.18 16.16
C ALA A 2 -19.22 -3.22 15.82
N THR A 3 -18.42 -2.81 16.80
CA THR A 3 -17.36 -1.80 16.65
C THR A 3 -16.25 -2.24 15.68
N ALA A 4 -15.79 -3.49 15.79
CA ALA A 4 -14.75 -4.02 14.90
C ALA A 4 -15.22 -4.20 13.44
N GLY A 5 -16.53 -4.36 13.22
CA GLY A 5 -17.11 -4.40 11.86
C GLY A 5 -17.20 -3.02 11.22
N PHE A 6 -17.48 -2.00 12.03
CA PHE A 6 -17.60 -0.61 11.57
C PHE A 6 -16.23 -0.01 11.22
N GLU A 7 -15.22 -0.25 12.04
CA GLU A 7 -13.82 0.18 11.74
C GLU A 7 -13.30 -0.39 10.41
N ARG A 8 -13.70 -1.61 10.04
CA ARG A 8 -13.29 -2.24 8.79
C ARG A 8 -13.88 -1.55 7.55
N GLY A 9 -15.10 -1.01 7.63
CA GLY A 9 -15.72 -0.25 6.55
C GLY A 9 -15.09 1.13 6.31
N LEU A 10 -14.49 1.73 7.35
CA LEU A 10 -13.82 3.03 7.27
C LEU A 10 -12.33 2.94 6.84
N MET A 11 -11.83 1.75 6.52
CA MET A 11 -10.41 1.52 6.20
C MET A 11 -10.04 1.79 4.74
N LEU A 12 -10.86 2.54 4.03
CA LEU A 12 -10.48 3.08 2.73
C LEU A 12 -9.37 4.11 2.94
N ARG A 13 -8.15 3.74 2.61
CA ARG A 13 -7.04 4.68 2.58
C ARG A 13 -7.16 5.58 1.37
N SER A 14 -6.83 6.87 1.52
CA SER A 14 -6.83 7.80 0.40
C SER A 14 -5.90 7.31 -0.70
N PRO A 15 -6.37 7.15 -1.95
CA PRO A 15 -5.53 6.72 -3.06
C PRO A 15 -4.44 7.73 -3.38
N ALA A 16 -4.68 9.03 -3.16
CA ALA A 16 -3.71 10.10 -3.39
C ALA A 16 -2.40 9.88 -2.64
N ARG A 17 -2.45 9.27 -1.45
CA ARG A 17 -1.24 8.92 -0.69
C ARG A 17 -0.33 7.99 -1.49
N PHE A 18 -0.88 6.93 -2.07
CA PHE A 18 -0.11 5.92 -2.80
C PHE A 18 0.38 6.46 -4.14
N GLN A 19 -0.45 7.25 -4.83
CA GLN A 19 -0.08 7.95 -6.06
C GLN A 19 1.08 8.92 -5.82
N GLN A 20 1.04 9.71 -4.73
CA GLN A 20 2.13 10.60 -4.34
C GLN A 20 3.41 9.83 -3.96
N THR A 21 3.27 8.70 -3.26
CA THR A 21 4.42 7.86 -2.91
C THR A 21 5.04 7.25 -4.17
N ALA A 22 4.24 6.77 -5.12
CA ALA A 22 4.72 6.25 -6.41
C ALA A 22 5.41 7.33 -7.24
N ALA A 23 4.88 8.56 -7.26
CA ALA A 23 5.52 9.70 -7.94
C ALA A 23 6.89 10.02 -7.33
N LYS A 24 6.98 10.14 -6.02
CA LYS A 24 8.26 10.37 -5.32
C LYS A 24 9.27 9.23 -5.52
N LEU A 25 8.77 7.99 -5.60
CA LEU A 25 9.61 6.83 -5.88
C LEU A 25 10.18 6.89 -7.31
N LEU A 26 9.38 7.35 -8.28
CA LEU A 26 9.85 7.59 -9.64
C LEU A 26 10.88 8.71 -9.68
N GLU A 27 10.67 9.83 -8.99
CA GLU A 27 11.63 10.92 -8.87
C GLU A 27 12.97 10.41 -8.32
N LEU A 28 12.95 9.67 -7.22
CA LEU A 28 14.13 9.05 -6.62
C LEU A 28 14.85 8.09 -7.60
N TYR A 29 14.09 7.32 -8.36
CA TYR A 29 14.65 6.44 -9.39
C TYR A 29 15.35 7.24 -10.50
N LEU A 30 14.71 8.30 -11.01
CA LEU A 30 15.28 9.12 -12.09
C LEU A 30 16.59 9.80 -11.67
N GLU A 31 16.72 10.20 -10.41
CA GLU A 31 17.96 10.78 -9.87
C GLU A 31 19.12 9.77 -9.80
N LYS A 32 18.83 8.48 -9.69
CA LYS A 32 19.82 7.42 -9.43
C LYS A 32 19.77 6.27 -10.45
N GLN A 33 19.11 6.47 -11.59
CA GLN A 33 18.82 5.42 -12.56
C GLN A 33 20.05 4.65 -13.05
N ASP A 34 21.19 5.35 -13.20
CA ASP A 34 22.46 4.75 -13.67
C ASP A 34 23.04 3.73 -12.67
N GLN A 35 22.60 3.79 -11.42
CA GLN A 35 23.02 2.88 -10.33
C GLN A 35 22.00 1.77 -10.07
N CYS A 36 20.86 1.81 -10.77
CA CYS A 36 19.75 0.88 -10.53
C CYS A 36 19.78 -0.32 -11.47
N SER A 37 19.43 -1.48 -10.94
CA SER A 37 19.24 -2.68 -11.77
C SER A 37 17.93 -2.60 -12.59
N PRO A 38 17.81 -3.33 -13.70
CA PRO A 38 16.56 -3.42 -14.47
C PRO A 38 15.35 -3.88 -13.62
N MET A 39 15.60 -4.68 -12.59
CA MET A 39 14.54 -5.13 -11.66
C MET A 39 13.92 -3.96 -10.89
N VAL A 40 14.71 -2.93 -10.53
CA VAL A 40 14.20 -1.72 -9.89
C VAL A 40 13.26 -0.99 -10.82
N GLN A 41 13.62 -0.84 -12.09
CA GLN A 41 12.76 -0.23 -13.10
C GLN A 41 11.40 -0.93 -13.20
N THR A 42 11.39 -2.26 -13.23
CA THR A 42 10.14 -3.04 -13.20
C THR A 42 9.30 -2.71 -11.97
N LYS A 43 9.92 -2.60 -10.78
CA LYS A 43 9.21 -2.24 -9.55
C LYS A 43 8.63 -0.83 -9.56
N ILE A 44 9.28 0.13 -10.23
CA ILE A 44 8.73 1.48 -10.43
C ILE A 44 7.45 1.42 -11.27
N VAL A 45 7.48 0.69 -12.38
CA VAL A 45 6.30 0.52 -13.24
C VAL A 45 5.16 -0.19 -12.50
N GLU A 46 5.49 -1.26 -11.74
CA GLU A 46 4.51 -1.94 -10.89
C GLU A 46 3.90 -1.00 -9.83
N ALA A 47 4.71 -0.19 -9.16
CA ALA A 47 4.24 0.76 -8.15
C ALA A 47 3.26 1.77 -8.75
N TRP A 48 3.57 2.31 -9.92
CA TRP A 48 2.68 3.21 -10.65
C TRP A 48 1.36 2.53 -11.01
N ALA A 49 1.42 1.41 -11.72
CA ALA A 49 0.24 0.68 -12.18
C ALA A 49 -0.66 0.24 -11.02
N GLN A 50 -0.07 -0.23 -9.92
CA GLN A 50 -0.81 -0.65 -8.74
C GLN A 50 -1.44 0.53 -7.99
N SER A 51 -0.78 1.69 -7.92
CA SER A 51 -1.36 2.89 -7.29
C SER A 51 -2.57 3.40 -8.05
N GLU A 52 -2.53 3.38 -9.39
CA GLU A 52 -3.69 3.73 -10.24
C GLU A 52 -4.82 2.70 -10.12
N SER A 53 -4.49 1.40 -10.12
CA SER A 53 -5.47 0.33 -9.92
C SER A 53 -6.18 0.46 -8.58
N TYR A 54 -5.44 0.81 -7.51
CA TYR A 54 -6.02 1.08 -6.21
C TYR A 54 -6.95 2.29 -6.25
N ALA A 55 -6.57 3.38 -6.91
CA ALA A 55 -7.39 4.57 -7.04
C ALA A 55 -8.73 4.25 -7.73
N LEU A 56 -8.68 3.50 -8.84
CA LEU A 56 -9.89 3.06 -9.55
C LEU A 56 -10.79 2.17 -8.67
N SER A 57 -10.21 1.28 -7.87
CA SER A 57 -10.98 0.43 -6.94
C SER A 57 -11.69 1.25 -5.87
N ILE A 58 -11.06 2.30 -5.36
CA ILE A 58 -11.65 3.22 -4.38
C ILE A 58 -12.78 4.03 -5.03
N TYR A 59 -12.59 4.54 -6.25
CA TYR A 59 -13.66 5.27 -6.97
C TYR A 59 -14.85 4.35 -7.27
N HIS A 60 -14.62 3.11 -7.67
CA HIS A 60 -15.67 2.11 -7.83
C HIS A 60 -16.46 1.90 -6.53
N THR A 61 -15.75 1.71 -5.40
CA THR A 61 -16.37 1.54 -4.09
C THR A 61 -17.18 2.77 -3.68
N ALA A 62 -16.66 3.98 -3.91
CA ALA A 62 -17.36 5.22 -3.63
C ALA A 62 -18.64 5.34 -4.47
N SER A 63 -18.57 5.02 -5.75
CA SER A 63 -19.74 5.01 -6.65
C SER A 63 -20.82 4.02 -6.18
N LYS A 64 -20.41 2.83 -5.73
CA LYS A 64 -21.33 1.82 -5.16
C LYS A 64 -22.07 2.36 -3.91
N ILE A 65 -21.34 3.04 -3.03
CA ILE A 65 -21.94 3.65 -1.82
C ILE A 65 -22.92 4.74 -2.20
N LEU A 66 -22.54 5.63 -3.13
CA LEU A 66 -23.42 6.72 -3.61
C LEU A 66 -24.70 6.20 -4.27
N ALA A 67 -24.64 5.02 -4.88
CA ALA A 67 -25.81 4.33 -5.43
C ALA A 67 -26.67 3.59 -4.39
N GLY A 68 -26.41 3.79 -3.09
CA GLY A 68 -27.15 3.15 -1.99
C GLY A 68 -26.65 1.76 -1.63
N GLY A 69 -25.54 1.30 -2.19
CA GLY A 69 -24.91 0.05 -1.82
C GLY A 69 -24.11 0.14 -0.50
N SER A 70 -23.64 -0.99 -0.02
CA SER A 70 -22.80 -1.07 1.19
C SER A 70 -21.42 -1.66 0.89
N ILE A 71 -20.45 -1.33 1.74
CA ILE A 71 -19.13 -1.95 1.72
C ILE A 71 -19.24 -3.32 2.43
N GLY A 72 -18.91 -4.38 1.72
CA GLY A 72 -18.91 -5.74 2.23
C GLY A 72 -17.51 -6.29 2.50
N SER A 73 -17.39 -7.62 2.39
CA SER A 73 -16.12 -8.35 2.59
C SER A 73 -15.04 -7.98 1.58
N GLU A 74 -15.41 -7.36 0.45
CA GLU A 74 -14.49 -6.84 -0.56
C GLU A 74 -13.53 -5.75 -0.01
N SER A 75 -13.89 -5.08 1.09
CA SER A 75 -12.98 -4.14 1.77
C SER A 75 -11.68 -4.81 2.26
N SER A 76 -11.74 -6.12 2.54
CA SER A 76 -10.58 -6.92 2.91
C SER A 76 -9.54 -7.02 1.78
N LEU A 77 -9.99 -7.07 0.51
CA LEU A 77 -9.11 -7.03 -0.66
C LEU A 77 -8.34 -5.70 -0.71
N GLY A 78 -9.05 -4.59 -0.54
CA GLY A 78 -8.41 -3.27 -0.53
C GLY A 78 -7.37 -3.13 0.58
N LYS A 79 -7.64 -3.69 1.77
CA LYS A 79 -6.72 -3.65 2.91
C LYS A 79 -5.43 -4.42 2.63
N ILE A 80 -5.51 -5.62 2.11
CA ILE A 80 -4.33 -6.41 1.72
C ILE A 80 -3.56 -5.65 0.64
N PHE A 81 -4.24 -5.22 -0.40
CA PHE A 81 -3.64 -4.56 -1.55
C PHE A 81 -2.82 -3.33 -1.15
N TRP A 82 -3.44 -2.36 -0.46
CA TRP A 82 -2.71 -1.13 -0.13
C TRP A 82 -1.57 -1.36 0.87
N SER A 83 -1.70 -2.32 1.79
CA SER A 83 -0.63 -2.60 2.77
C SER A 83 0.59 -3.24 2.13
N GLU A 84 0.40 -4.12 1.15
CA GLU A 84 1.48 -4.73 0.39
C GLU A 84 2.12 -3.75 -0.60
N LEU A 85 1.30 -2.90 -1.24
CA LEU A 85 1.78 -1.82 -2.12
C LEU A 85 2.66 -0.81 -1.36
N ASP A 86 2.21 -0.35 -0.17
CA ASP A 86 2.96 0.59 0.67
C ASP A 86 4.34 0.01 1.03
N HIS A 87 4.36 -1.25 1.45
CA HIS A 87 5.60 -1.95 1.79
C HIS A 87 6.52 -2.11 0.57
N MET A 88 6.00 -2.55 -0.56
CA MET A 88 6.76 -2.73 -1.80
C MET A 88 7.40 -1.43 -2.27
N MET A 89 6.68 -0.30 -2.25
CA MET A 89 7.21 1.00 -2.66
C MET A 89 8.35 1.46 -1.76
N HIS A 90 8.18 1.39 -0.44
CA HIS A 90 9.22 1.78 0.50
C HIS A 90 10.44 0.85 0.45
N GLN A 91 10.24 -0.47 0.32
CA GLN A 91 11.34 -1.43 0.11
C GLN A 91 12.12 -1.13 -1.17
N THR A 92 11.43 -0.75 -2.24
CA THR A 92 12.07 -0.37 -3.51
C THR A 92 12.89 0.90 -3.35
N ALA A 93 12.39 1.89 -2.62
CA ALA A 93 13.15 3.12 -2.32
C ALA A 93 14.46 2.81 -1.58
N LEU A 94 14.45 1.92 -0.59
CA LEU A 94 15.67 1.52 0.12
C LEU A 94 16.67 0.81 -0.80
N LYS A 95 16.20 0.03 -1.78
CA LYS A 95 17.09 -0.59 -2.78
C LYS A 95 17.75 0.45 -3.70
N ILE A 96 17.05 1.54 -4.03
CA ILE A 96 17.62 2.65 -4.81
C ILE A 96 18.63 3.44 -3.98
N LEU A 97 18.32 3.68 -2.70
CA LEU A 97 19.18 4.44 -1.79
C LEU A 97 20.45 3.67 -1.39
N GLY A 98 20.39 2.34 -1.36
CA GLY A 98 21.52 1.51 -0.94
C GLY A 98 22.06 1.89 0.43
N ALA A 99 23.39 1.90 0.60
CA ALA A 99 24.05 2.23 1.86
C ALA A 99 23.72 3.65 2.38
N SER A 100 23.36 4.60 1.50
CA SER A 100 22.96 5.95 1.94
C SER A 100 21.68 5.96 2.77
N ALA A 101 20.84 4.92 2.68
CA ALA A 101 19.70 4.77 3.56
C ALA A 101 20.13 4.54 5.02
N GLU A 102 21.17 3.73 5.24
CA GLU A 102 21.60 3.33 6.58
C GLU A 102 22.35 4.44 7.33
N LEU A 103 22.94 5.40 6.59
CA LEU A 103 23.79 6.45 7.13
C LEU A 103 23.06 7.76 7.43
N SER A 104 21.76 7.84 7.20
CA SER A 104 21.00 9.08 7.36
C SER A 104 20.58 9.29 8.81
N GLU A 105 21.33 10.08 9.57
CA GLU A 105 20.96 10.54 10.92
C GLU A 105 20.03 11.78 10.91
N ASP A 106 20.02 12.53 9.81
CA ASP A 106 19.21 13.74 9.69
C ASP A 106 17.76 13.41 9.30
N SER A 107 16.84 13.66 10.23
CA SER A 107 15.41 13.43 10.04
C SER A 107 14.77 14.26 8.91
N GLN A 108 15.45 15.28 8.42
CA GLN A 108 15.00 16.13 7.31
C GLN A 108 15.47 15.62 5.94
N ASN A 109 16.42 14.69 5.91
CA ASN A 109 16.91 14.08 4.68
C ASN A 109 15.82 13.16 4.07
N ASP A 110 15.71 13.15 2.75
CA ASP A 110 14.73 12.32 2.05
C ASP A 110 14.98 10.82 2.27
N ALA A 111 16.24 10.40 2.41
CA ALA A 111 16.58 9.02 2.79
C ALA A 111 15.96 8.64 4.14
N ALA A 112 16.04 9.51 5.16
CA ALA A 112 15.44 9.26 6.47
C ALA A 112 13.91 9.16 6.40
N LYS A 113 13.25 9.95 5.52
CA LYS A 113 11.80 9.84 5.29
C LYS A 113 11.43 8.47 4.70
N TRP A 114 12.22 7.97 3.75
CA TRP A 114 12.00 6.65 3.17
C TRP A 114 12.21 5.52 4.18
N ILE A 115 13.26 5.60 5.03
CA ILE A 115 13.49 4.64 6.12
C ILE A 115 12.32 4.65 7.10
N LYS A 116 11.88 5.82 7.55
CA LYS A 116 10.74 5.96 8.44
C LYS A 116 9.47 5.38 7.83
N GLY A 117 9.22 5.66 6.55
CA GLY A 117 8.11 5.10 5.80
C GLY A 117 8.20 3.58 5.70
N PHE A 118 9.39 3.03 5.41
CA PHE A 118 9.63 1.60 5.38
C PHE A 118 9.32 0.91 6.71
N MET A 119 9.86 1.44 7.82
CA MET A 119 9.58 0.90 9.15
C MET A 119 8.09 0.96 9.48
N PHE A 120 7.42 2.05 9.14
CA PHE A 120 5.98 2.17 9.35
C PHE A 120 5.15 1.25 8.45
N SER A 121 5.61 0.92 7.25
CA SER A 121 4.90 0.06 6.30
C SER A 121 4.65 -1.35 6.84
N TYR A 122 5.49 -1.85 7.75
CA TYR A 122 5.29 -3.14 8.43
C TYR A 122 4.04 -3.17 9.32
N ALA A 123 3.59 -2.02 9.80
CA ALA A 123 2.36 -1.95 10.57
C ALA A 123 1.11 -2.19 9.71
N GLY A 124 1.18 -1.87 8.40
CA GLY A 124 0.08 -2.02 7.46
C GLY A 124 -0.52 -3.43 7.44
N PRO A 125 0.26 -4.49 7.24
CA PRO A 125 -0.22 -5.87 7.27
C PRO A 125 -0.76 -6.32 8.63
N ILE A 126 -0.48 -5.62 9.72
CA ILE A 126 -0.78 -6.05 11.09
C ILE A 126 -2.05 -5.40 11.63
N TYR A 127 -2.14 -4.07 11.63
CA TYR A 127 -3.27 -3.38 12.25
C TYR A 127 -4.58 -3.56 11.47
N ALA A 128 -5.70 -3.28 12.13
CA ALA A 128 -7.06 -3.44 11.60
C ALA A 128 -7.39 -4.86 11.11
N GLY A 129 -6.81 -5.83 11.76
CA GLY A 129 -6.85 -7.23 11.39
C GLY A 129 -5.73 -7.58 10.40
N THR A 130 -4.94 -8.58 10.76
CA THR A 130 -3.77 -8.98 9.95
C THR A 130 -4.18 -9.39 8.53
N ASN A 131 -3.24 -9.35 7.59
CA ASN A 131 -3.51 -9.79 6.21
C ASN A 131 -4.00 -11.24 6.17
N GLU A 132 -3.55 -12.10 7.08
CA GLU A 132 -4.02 -13.49 7.24
C GLU A 132 -5.50 -13.52 7.62
N ILE A 133 -5.92 -12.70 8.59
CA ILE A 133 -7.33 -12.57 8.98
C ILE A 133 -8.17 -12.01 7.82
N GLN A 134 -7.65 -11.06 7.06
CA GLN A 134 -8.34 -10.53 5.89
C GLN A 134 -8.50 -11.62 4.79
N LYS A 135 -7.47 -12.44 4.58
CA LYS A 135 -7.54 -13.60 3.65
C LYS A 135 -8.60 -14.61 4.10
N ASN A 136 -8.70 -14.90 5.40
CA ASN A 136 -9.75 -15.77 5.93
C ASN A 136 -11.15 -15.18 5.70
N ILE A 137 -11.33 -13.87 5.89
CA ILE A 137 -12.60 -13.19 5.61
C ILE A 137 -12.97 -13.31 4.13
N ILE A 138 -12.02 -13.15 3.22
CA ILE A 138 -12.23 -13.31 1.78
C ILE A 138 -12.62 -14.76 1.48
N ALA A 139 -11.88 -15.72 2.01
CA ALA A 139 -12.13 -17.15 1.79
C ALA A 139 -13.54 -17.54 2.25
N GLU A 140 -13.90 -17.20 3.49
CA GLU A 140 -15.17 -17.61 4.09
C GLU A 140 -16.38 -16.83 3.54
N ARG A 141 -16.27 -15.50 3.42
CA ARG A 141 -17.42 -14.62 3.17
C ARG A 141 -17.58 -14.19 1.72
N LEU A 142 -16.49 -14.14 0.95
CA LEU A 142 -16.54 -13.75 -0.45
C LEU A 142 -16.56 -14.96 -1.37
N LEU A 143 -15.72 -15.98 -1.07
CA LEU A 143 -15.60 -17.20 -1.88
C LEU A 143 -16.45 -18.35 -1.36
N GLY A 144 -17.03 -18.26 -0.16
CA GLY A 144 -17.88 -19.32 0.41
C GLY A 144 -17.11 -20.61 0.76
N LEU A 145 -15.80 -20.53 1.00
CA LEU A 145 -14.98 -21.68 1.36
C LEU A 145 -15.30 -22.11 2.81
N PRO A 146 -15.21 -23.42 3.13
CA PRO A 146 -15.38 -23.91 4.49
C PRO A 146 -14.26 -23.40 5.40
N ARG A 147 -14.61 -23.31 6.71
CA ARG A 147 -13.64 -22.99 7.78
C ARG A 147 -12.69 -24.15 8.02
#